data_efee96d38d14a4f8319b0df0e6d3a072
#
_entry.id   efee96d38d14a4f8319b0df0e6d3a072
#
_cell.length_a   1.000
_cell.length_b   1.000
_cell.length_c   1.000
_cell.angle_alpha   90.00
_cell.angle_beta   90.00
_cell.angle_gamma   90.00
#
_symmetry.space_group_name_H-M   'P 1'
#
loop_
_entity.id
_entity.type
_entity.pdbx_description
1 polymer ?
#
loop_
_entity_poly.entity_id
_entity_poly.type
_entity_poly.pdbx_seq_one_letter_code
_entity_poly.pdbx_strand_id
1 'polypeptide(L)'
;MRLGITCAPPHQTPAEWAGKLSSLGCRACVLPCDETTPEDVLEGYLAAARDADLRIAEVGAWSNPMSLDPETSRAAISLCQRRLAFAERIGAACCPNISGAVVGAGGQWDGPFAANYAPETYGRVVATTREIIDAVNPVRTFYTLEPMPWMIPDSPEEYVRLLRDVDRPGFAVHLDIANWIHSPRRYFGYREFVDECFRLLGPSVKSIHLKDVVLQGHLTTHLQECPCCTGGLDLAHYLRRASELDPDTPVLLEHLPDYQAYVESLARVCALC
;
A
#
# COMPACT_ATOMS: atom_id res chain seq x y z
N MET A 1 3.00 0.15 15.98
CA MET A 1 2.50 -0.37 14.69
C MET A 1 1.45 -1.45 14.92
N ARG A 2 0.55 -1.67 13.96
CA ARG A 2 -0.50 -2.69 13.99
C ARG A 2 -0.32 -3.66 12.84
N LEU A 3 0.03 -4.92 13.12
CA LEU A 3 0.19 -5.97 12.10
C LEU A 3 -1.17 -6.44 11.59
N GLY A 4 -1.21 -6.82 10.30
CA GLY A 4 -2.39 -7.40 9.66
C GLY A 4 -2.07 -8.04 8.31
N ILE A 5 -3.11 -8.41 7.61
CA ILE A 5 -3.06 -9.03 6.28
C ILE A 5 -4.03 -8.33 5.34
N THR A 6 -3.71 -8.28 4.04
CA THR A 6 -4.61 -7.73 3.02
C THR A 6 -5.74 -8.70 2.65
N CYS A 7 -5.54 -10.00 2.88
CA CYS A 7 -6.52 -11.03 2.57
C CYS A 7 -7.62 -11.13 3.64
N ALA A 8 -8.89 -11.10 3.22
CA ALA A 8 -9.99 -11.41 4.11
C ALA A 8 -10.06 -12.92 4.41
N PRO A 9 -10.19 -13.34 5.69
CA PRO A 9 -10.42 -14.74 6.02
C PRO A 9 -11.77 -15.22 5.46
N PRO A 10 -11.94 -16.50 5.12
CA PRO A 10 -13.26 -17.07 4.83
C PRO A 10 -14.21 -16.85 6.02
N HIS A 11 -15.37 -16.22 5.81
CA HIS A 11 -16.33 -15.87 6.88
C HIS A 11 -17.75 -15.75 6.33
N GLN A 12 -18.74 -15.82 7.22
CA GLN A 12 -20.16 -15.64 6.90
C GLN A 12 -20.76 -14.40 7.57
N THR A 13 -20.14 -13.91 8.64
CA THR A 13 -20.61 -12.74 9.39
C THR A 13 -19.45 -11.78 9.71
N PRO A 14 -19.73 -10.48 9.91
CA PRO A 14 -18.70 -9.53 10.35
C PRO A 14 -18.00 -9.95 11.66
N ALA A 15 -18.73 -10.51 12.62
CA ALA A 15 -18.16 -10.98 13.87
C ALA A 15 -17.19 -12.17 13.66
N GLU A 16 -17.53 -13.10 12.76
CA GLU A 16 -16.63 -14.19 12.39
C GLU A 16 -15.36 -13.70 11.71
N TRP A 17 -15.51 -12.73 10.78
CA TRP A 17 -14.37 -12.10 10.10
C TRP A 17 -13.40 -11.45 11.11
N ALA A 18 -13.92 -10.59 11.99
CA ALA A 18 -13.09 -9.90 12.98
C ALA A 18 -12.47 -10.87 13.99
N GLY A 19 -13.26 -11.88 14.46
CA GLY A 19 -12.78 -12.90 15.38
C GLY A 19 -11.64 -13.74 14.80
N LYS A 20 -11.70 -14.11 13.51
CA LYS A 20 -10.62 -14.84 12.84
C LYS A 20 -9.35 -13.98 12.73
N LEU A 21 -9.45 -12.71 12.32
CA LEU A 21 -8.30 -11.81 12.28
C LEU A 21 -7.66 -11.63 13.66
N SER A 22 -8.47 -11.39 14.70
CA SER A 22 -7.97 -11.26 16.06
C SER A 22 -7.29 -12.53 16.56
N SER A 23 -7.84 -13.72 16.25
CA SER A 23 -7.24 -15.00 16.64
C SER A 23 -5.88 -15.27 16.00
N LEU A 24 -5.60 -14.65 14.85
CA LEU A 24 -4.30 -14.67 14.19
C LEU A 24 -3.33 -13.63 14.77
N GLY A 25 -3.76 -12.79 15.71
CA GLY A 25 -2.95 -11.69 16.24
C GLY A 25 -2.98 -10.42 15.40
N CYS A 26 -3.86 -10.34 14.39
CA CYS A 26 -4.02 -9.11 13.61
C CYS A 26 -4.57 -7.98 14.47
N ARG A 27 -4.04 -6.78 14.26
CA ARG A 27 -4.47 -5.51 14.84
C ARG A 27 -4.78 -4.46 13.76
N ALA A 28 -4.59 -4.83 12.50
CA ALA A 28 -4.98 -4.07 11.32
C ALA A 28 -5.66 -4.98 10.31
N CYS A 29 -6.49 -4.40 9.46
CA CYS A 29 -7.27 -5.14 8.45
C CYS A 29 -7.58 -4.27 7.23
N VAL A 30 -7.90 -4.94 6.12
CA VAL A 30 -8.65 -4.37 5.00
C VAL A 30 -10.11 -4.77 5.17
N LEU A 31 -11.01 -3.80 5.08
CA LEU A 31 -12.45 -4.07 5.21
C LEU A 31 -12.96 -4.78 3.94
N PRO A 32 -13.72 -5.90 4.06
CA PRO A 32 -14.29 -6.58 2.89
C PRO A 32 -15.56 -5.86 2.38
N CYS A 33 -15.51 -4.53 2.31
CA CYS A 33 -16.57 -3.63 1.91
C CYS A 33 -16.03 -2.54 1.00
N ASP A 34 -16.89 -1.96 0.21
CA ASP A 34 -16.59 -0.81 -0.63
C ASP A 34 -17.70 0.25 -0.59
N GLU A 35 -17.56 1.31 -1.39
CA GLU A 35 -18.52 2.43 -1.44
C GLU A 35 -19.90 2.03 -1.92
N THR A 36 -20.09 0.83 -2.46
CA THR A 36 -21.39 0.30 -2.94
C THR A 36 -22.06 -0.63 -1.93
N THR A 37 -21.34 -1.00 -0.86
CA THR A 37 -21.84 -1.90 0.18
C THR A 37 -23.05 -1.27 0.91
N PRO A 38 -24.18 -1.99 1.08
CA PRO A 38 -25.32 -1.51 1.84
C PRO A 38 -24.93 -1.04 3.25
N GLU A 39 -25.57 0.04 3.71
CA GLU A 39 -25.20 0.72 4.95
C GLU A 39 -25.23 -0.19 6.18
N ASP A 40 -26.28 -1.00 6.31
CA ASP A 40 -26.44 -1.94 7.43
C ASP A 40 -25.35 -3.03 7.45
N VAL A 41 -24.90 -3.48 6.29
CA VAL A 41 -23.78 -4.43 6.15
C VAL A 41 -22.48 -3.75 6.52
N LEU A 42 -22.22 -2.55 6.00
CA LEU A 42 -21.01 -1.77 6.29
C LEU A 42 -20.90 -1.48 7.79
N GLU A 43 -21.96 -1.00 8.43
CA GLU A 43 -21.96 -0.73 9.87
C GLU A 43 -21.71 -1.99 10.69
N GLY A 44 -22.17 -3.16 10.25
CA GLY A 44 -21.87 -4.44 10.86
C GLY A 44 -20.35 -4.74 10.88
N TYR A 45 -19.66 -4.51 9.75
CA TYR A 45 -18.20 -4.69 9.68
C TYR A 45 -17.44 -3.63 10.47
N LEU A 46 -17.87 -2.37 10.43
CA LEU A 46 -17.27 -1.30 11.22
C LEU A 46 -17.40 -1.55 12.73
N ALA A 47 -18.55 -2.03 13.19
CA ALA A 47 -18.76 -2.41 14.56
C ALA A 47 -17.85 -3.58 14.96
N ALA A 48 -17.81 -4.65 14.16
CA ALA A 48 -16.97 -5.81 14.42
C ALA A 48 -15.47 -5.45 14.45
N ALA A 49 -15.01 -4.55 13.58
CA ALA A 49 -13.63 -4.05 13.60
C ALA A 49 -13.33 -3.27 14.88
N ARG A 50 -14.22 -2.37 15.30
CA ARG A 50 -14.08 -1.61 16.56
C ARG A 50 -14.03 -2.52 17.78
N ASP A 51 -14.97 -3.47 17.88
CA ASP A 51 -15.08 -4.38 19.02
C ASP A 51 -13.85 -5.29 19.15
N ALA A 52 -13.22 -5.63 18.02
CA ALA A 52 -12.00 -6.43 17.95
C ALA A 52 -10.71 -5.60 18.00
N ASP A 53 -10.78 -4.28 18.16
CA ASP A 53 -9.64 -3.35 18.11
C ASP A 53 -8.78 -3.51 16.85
N LEU A 54 -9.44 -3.69 15.70
CA LEU A 54 -8.81 -3.75 14.38
C LEU A 54 -8.79 -2.36 13.73
N ARG A 55 -7.61 -1.85 13.41
CA ARG A 55 -7.44 -0.62 12.62
C ARG A 55 -7.75 -0.91 11.15
N ILE A 56 -8.66 -0.17 10.55
CA ILE A 56 -8.86 -0.21 9.10
C ILE A 56 -7.66 0.46 8.46
N ALA A 57 -6.85 -0.34 7.75
CA ALA A 57 -5.58 0.10 7.21
C ALA A 57 -5.77 0.93 5.95
N GLU A 58 -6.57 0.45 5.03
CA GLU A 58 -6.63 1.05 3.71
C GLU A 58 -7.93 0.78 2.96
N VAL A 59 -8.18 1.63 1.97
CA VAL A 59 -9.17 1.43 0.90
C VAL A 59 -8.42 1.56 -0.43
N GLY A 60 -8.02 0.46 -1.02
CA GLY A 60 -7.28 0.46 -2.28
C GLY A 60 -8.09 1.04 -3.45
N ALA A 61 -7.45 1.93 -4.23
CA ALA A 61 -8.04 2.54 -5.43
C ALA A 61 -7.35 2.06 -6.71
N TRP A 62 -6.90 0.82 -6.71
CA TRP A 62 -6.05 0.20 -7.75
C TRP A 62 -6.58 0.41 -9.15
N SER A 63 -5.95 1.33 -9.88
CA SER A 63 -6.38 1.78 -11.20
C SER A 63 -5.29 2.59 -11.89
N ASN A 64 -5.48 2.92 -13.19
CA ASN A 64 -4.51 3.64 -14.00
C ASN A 64 -4.92 5.09 -14.34
N PRO A 65 -4.70 6.06 -13.45
CA PRO A 65 -4.96 7.47 -13.75
C PRO A 65 -4.05 8.03 -14.86
N MET A 66 -2.89 7.41 -15.10
CA MET A 66 -1.89 7.85 -16.08
C MET A 66 -2.10 7.26 -17.48
N SER A 67 -3.18 6.51 -17.72
CA SER A 67 -3.50 6.00 -19.06
C SER A 67 -3.49 7.09 -20.11
N LEU A 68 -3.00 6.73 -21.31
CA LEU A 68 -3.10 7.60 -22.52
C LEU A 68 -4.49 7.54 -23.15
N ASP A 69 -5.29 6.52 -22.78
CA ASP A 69 -6.70 6.48 -23.15
C ASP A 69 -7.51 7.38 -22.21
N PRO A 70 -8.16 8.44 -22.74
CA PRO A 70 -8.84 9.43 -21.90
C PRO A 70 -10.04 8.86 -21.12
N GLU A 71 -10.68 7.81 -21.62
CA GLU A 71 -11.82 7.20 -20.95
C GLU A 71 -11.32 6.39 -19.73
N THR A 72 -10.31 5.56 -19.93
CA THR A 72 -9.65 4.80 -18.84
C THR A 72 -9.09 5.73 -17.77
N SER A 73 -8.39 6.80 -18.17
CA SER A 73 -7.83 7.77 -17.22
C SER A 73 -8.91 8.45 -16.38
N ARG A 74 -9.99 8.96 -17.02
CA ARG A 74 -11.11 9.59 -16.28
C ARG A 74 -11.83 8.62 -15.36
N ALA A 75 -12.05 7.38 -15.80
CA ALA A 75 -12.68 6.35 -14.97
C ALA A 75 -11.81 6.03 -13.74
N ALA A 76 -10.49 5.93 -13.90
CA ALA A 76 -9.55 5.70 -12.83
C ALA A 76 -9.50 6.86 -11.82
N ILE A 77 -9.43 8.11 -12.29
CA ILE A 77 -9.47 9.30 -11.42
C ILE A 77 -10.78 9.32 -10.62
N SER A 78 -11.90 9.07 -11.28
CA SER A 78 -13.22 9.01 -10.62
C SER A 78 -13.30 7.88 -9.59
N LEU A 79 -12.69 6.71 -9.85
CA LEU A 79 -12.57 5.63 -8.87
C LEU A 79 -11.75 6.06 -7.66
N CYS A 80 -10.57 6.67 -7.89
CA CYS A 80 -9.72 7.17 -6.80
C CYS A 80 -10.48 8.17 -5.91
N GLN A 81 -11.25 9.09 -6.48
CA GLN A 81 -12.06 10.06 -5.74
C GLN A 81 -13.12 9.37 -4.89
N ARG A 82 -13.87 8.39 -5.44
CA ARG A 82 -14.87 7.64 -4.68
C ARG A 82 -14.25 6.82 -3.55
N ARG A 83 -13.13 6.13 -3.82
CA ARG A 83 -12.42 5.32 -2.83
C ARG A 83 -11.83 6.18 -1.71
N LEU A 84 -11.27 7.35 -2.04
CA LEU A 84 -10.77 8.30 -1.06
C LEU A 84 -11.90 8.86 -0.18
N ALA A 85 -13.05 9.21 -0.77
CA ALA A 85 -14.21 9.64 -0.02
C ALA A 85 -14.75 8.52 0.89
N PHE A 86 -14.75 7.28 0.43
CA PHE A 86 -15.10 6.13 1.25
C PHE A 86 -14.12 5.91 2.39
N ALA A 87 -12.80 5.97 2.13
CA ALA A 87 -11.76 5.90 3.16
C ALA A 87 -11.94 6.98 4.24
N GLU A 88 -12.22 8.22 3.82
CA GLU A 88 -12.54 9.34 4.73
C GLU A 88 -13.77 9.04 5.59
N ARG A 89 -14.83 8.51 4.99
CA ARG A 89 -16.07 8.17 5.69
C ARG A 89 -15.85 7.10 6.76
N ILE A 90 -15.14 6.02 6.45
CA ILE A 90 -14.93 4.89 7.37
C ILE A 90 -13.72 5.08 8.30
N GLY A 91 -12.92 6.11 8.09
CA GLY A 91 -11.73 6.41 8.90
C GLY A 91 -10.58 5.44 8.67
N ALA A 92 -10.40 4.93 7.44
CA ALA A 92 -9.21 4.16 7.07
C ALA A 92 -7.93 5.01 7.20
N ALA A 93 -6.79 4.37 7.44
CA ALA A 93 -5.54 5.11 7.59
C ALA A 93 -5.12 5.78 6.27
N CYS A 94 -5.38 5.15 5.12
CA CYS A 94 -5.14 5.75 3.81
C CYS A 94 -6.00 5.15 2.70
N CYS A 95 -5.92 5.78 1.52
CA CYS A 95 -6.42 5.29 0.25
C CYS A 95 -5.25 5.16 -0.73
N PRO A 96 -4.61 3.98 -0.82
CA PRO A 96 -3.47 3.77 -1.71
C PRO A 96 -3.91 3.53 -3.15
N ASN A 97 -3.07 3.97 -4.07
CA ASN A 97 -3.03 3.59 -5.47
C ASN A 97 -1.57 3.60 -5.93
N ILE A 98 -1.26 3.08 -7.10
CA ILE A 98 -0.02 3.39 -7.84
C ILE A 98 -0.26 4.63 -8.72
N SER A 99 0.80 5.26 -9.22
CA SER A 99 0.61 6.35 -10.20
C SER A 99 -0.08 5.85 -11.47
N GLY A 100 0.20 4.61 -11.85
CA GLY A 100 -0.28 3.98 -13.07
C GLY A 100 0.70 4.13 -14.24
N ALA A 101 0.56 3.26 -15.24
CA ALA A 101 1.45 3.22 -16.41
C ALA A 101 0.98 4.18 -17.50
N VAL A 102 1.95 4.86 -18.12
CA VAL A 102 1.71 5.72 -19.30
C VAL A 102 1.60 4.82 -20.53
N VAL A 103 0.41 4.29 -20.76
CA VAL A 103 0.12 3.30 -21.81
C VAL A 103 -1.27 3.53 -22.40
N GLY A 104 -1.46 3.16 -23.67
CA GLY A 104 -2.75 3.24 -24.37
C GLY A 104 -3.75 2.17 -23.92
N ALA A 105 -4.94 2.21 -24.49
CA ALA A 105 -6.02 1.27 -24.21
C ALA A 105 -5.57 -0.19 -24.32
N GLY A 106 -5.95 -1.01 -23.35
CA GLY A 106 -5.62 -2.44 -23.30
C GLY A 106 -4.17 -2.77 -22.92
N GLY A 107 -3.32 -1.79 -22.68
CA GLY A 107 -1.98 -2.01 -22.15
C GLY A 107 -2.00 -2.35 -20.66
N GLN A 108 -0.94 -3.01 -20.19
CA GLN A 108 -0.80 -3.38 -18.78
C GLN A 108 -0.77 -2.11 -17.90
N TRP A 109 -1.77 -1.94 -17.05
CA TRP A 109 -2.03 -0.72 -16.29
C TRP A 109 -0.94 -0.39 -15.24
N ASP A 110 -0.20 -1.39 -14.81
CA ASP A 110 0.90 -1.34 -13.84
C ASP A 110 2.25 -1.72 -14.48
N GLY A 111 2.34 -1.72 -15.82
CA GLY A 111 3.47 -2.27 -16.57
C GLY A 111 4.69 -1.36 -16.68
N PRO A 112 5.86 -1.93 -17.03
CA PRO A 112 7.11 -1.22 -17.24
C PRO A 112 7.19 -0.61 -18.65
N PHE A 113 6.89 0.68 -18.76
CA PHE A 113 6.97 1.42 -20.03
C PHE A 113 7.94 2.58 -19.93
N ALA A 114 8.74 2.81 -20.99
CA ALA A 114 9.67 3.94 -21.03
C ALA A 114 8.98 5.30 -20.81
N ALA A 115 7.73 5.42 -21.24
CA ALA A 115 6.93 6.63 -21.05
C ALA A 115 6.60 6.94 -19.57
N ASN A 116 6.74 5.97 -18.66
CA ASN A 116 6.59 6.22 -17.22
C ASN A 116 7.64 7.22 -16.70
N TYR A 117 8.77 7.32 -17.39
CA TYR A 117 9.90 8.21 -17.06
C TYR A 117 10.06 9.38 -18.05
N ALA A 118 9.07 9.62 -18.89
CA ALA A 118 9.11 10.80 -19.77
C ALA A 118 9.10 12.09 -18.94
N PRO A 119 9.77 13.16 -19.39
CA PRO A 119 9.90 14.40 -18.62
C PRO A 119 8.57 15.00 -18.14
N GLU A 120 7.50 14.85 -18.94
CA GLU A 120 6.16 15.34 -18.63
C GLU A 120 5.39 14.47 -17.63
N THR A 121 5.78 13.19 -17.45
CA THR A 121 5.03 12.23 -16.62
C THR A 121 5.00 12.66 -15.17
N TYR A 122 6.11 13.13 -14.61
CA TYR A 122 6.15 13.61 -13.24
C TYR A 122 5.12 14.72 -12.98
N GLY A 123 5.06 15.71 -13.85
CA GLY A 123 4.09 16.82 -13.75
C GLY A 123 2.64 16.34 -13.83
N ARG A 124 2.36 15.33 -14.66
CA ARG A 124 1.04 14.69 -14.76
C ARG A 124 0.68 13.96 -13.47
N VAL A 125 1.60 13.19 -12.87
CA VAL A 125 1.38 12.50 -11.58
C VAL A 125 1.03 13.52 -10.49
N VAL A 126 1.79 14.62 -10.37
CA VAL A 126 1.50 15.69 -9.41
C VAL A 126 0.12 16.31 -9.65
N ALA A 127 -0.20 16.66 -10.89
CA ALA A 127 -1.49 17.30 -11.24
C ALA A 127 -2.67 16.36 -10.95
N THR A 128 -2.57 15.08 -11.34
CA THR A 128 -3.61 14.08 -11.12
C THR A 128 -3.81 13.77 -9.63
N THR A 129 -2.72 13.67 -8.86
CA THR A 129 -2.79 13.49 -7.40
C THR A 129 -3.51 14.67 -6.73
N ARG A 130 -3.21 15.90 -7.14
CA ARG A 130 -3.92 17.10 -6.66
C ARG A 130 -5.41 17.06 -7.01
N GLU A 131 -5.75 16.73 -8.27
CA GLU A 131 -7.12 16.63 -8.73
C GLU A 131 -7.95 15.63 -7.90
N ILE A 132 -7.36 14.48 -7.56
CA ILE A 132 -8.02 13.46 -6.73
C ILE A 132 -8.26 13.98 -5.32
N ILE A 133 -7.23 14.57 -4.69
CA ILE A 133 -7.31 15.06 -3.32
C ILE A 133 -8.24 16.28 -3.22
N ASP A 134 -8.13 17.24 -4.11
CA ASP A 134 -8.91 18.47 -4.10
C ASP A 134 -10.41 18.23 -4.29
N ALA A 135 -10.79 17.15 -4.99
CA ALA A 135 -12.19 16.75 -5.16
C ALA A 135 -12.82 16.23 -3.87
N VAL A 136 -12.05 15.64 -2.96
CA VAL A 136 -12.55 15.02 -1.72
C VAL A 136 -12.22 15.87 -0.50
N ASN A 137 -11.06 16.51 -0.50
CA ASN A 137 -10.54 17.32 0.60
C ASN A 137 -10.53 16.55 1.93
N PRO A 138 -9.85 15.38 2.02
CA PRO A 138 -9.88 14.51 3.19
C PRO A 138 -9.20 15.17 4.40
N VAL A 139 -9.70 14.87 5.61
CA VAL A 139 -9.18 15.41 6.88
C VAL A 139 -8.78 14.32 7.88
N ARG A 140 -9.22 13.07 7.69
CA ARG A 140 -8.93 11.93 8.58
C ARG A 140 -8.12 10.82 7.92
N THR A 141 -8.18 10.76 6.59
CA THR A 141 -7.47 9.80 5.76
C THR A 141 -6.53 10.52 4.80
N PHE A 142 -5.75 9.76 4.06
CA PHE A 142 -4.78 10.30 3.11
C PHE A 142 -4.88 9.54 1.78
N TYR A 143 -4.77 10.25 0.67
CA TYR A 143 -4.43 9.63 -0.60
C TYR A 143 -2.94 9.34 -0.61
N THR A 144 -2.54 8.16 -1.05
CA THR A 144 -1.13 7.75 -1.07
C THR A 144 -0.79 7.06 -2.38
N LEU A 145 0.48 7.10 -2.77
CA LEU A 145 0.99 6.33 -3.89
C LEU A 145 1.90 5.22 -3.37
N GLU A 146 1.57 3.97 -3.72
CA GLU A 146 2.48 2.87 -3.49
C GLU A 146 3.66 2.96 -4.46
N PRO A 147 4.90 2.84 -3.95
CA PRO A 147 6.07 2.80 -4.82
C PRO A 147 6.06 1.57 -5.73
N MET A 148 6.54 1.76 -6.95
CA MET A 148 6.70 0.69 -7.93
C MET A 148 8.10 0.74 -8.53
N PRO A 149 8.68 -0.41 -8.95
CA PRO A 149 10.05 -0.44 -9.45
C PRO A 149 10.27 0.27 -10.80
N TRP A 150 9.20 0.63 -11.51
CA TRP A 150 9.25 1.17 -12.87
C TRP A 150 8.26 2.30 -13.14
N MET A 151 7.83 3.01 -12.10
CA MET A 151 7.02 4.24 -12.22
C MET A 151 7.22 5.15 -11.01
N ILE A 152 6.68 6.34 -11.10
CA ILE A 152 6.81 7.37 -10.06
C ILE A 152 5.88 7.06 -8.87
N PRO A 153 6.40 7.02 -7.60
CA PRO A 153 7.79 7.22 -7.20
C PRO A 153 8.61 5.93 -7.27
N ASP A 154 9.82 6.00 -7.87
CA ASP A 154 10.75 4.86 -7.94
C ASP A 154 11.88 4.89 -6.88
N SER A 155 11.86 5.90 -6.04
CA SER A 155 12.84 6.10 -4.97
C SER A 155 12.29 6.92 -3.81
N PRO A 156 12.87 6.80 -2.60
CA PRO A 156 12.44 7.61 -1.45
C PRO A 156 12.67 9.11 -1.66
N GLU A 157 13.72 9.52 -2.38
CA GLU A 157 13.98 10.91 -2.71
C GLU A 157 12.92 11.49 -3.65
N GLU A 158 12.47 10.71 -4.63
CA GLU A 158 11.39 11.12 -5.52
C GLU A 158 10.07 11.21 -4.76
N TYR A 159 9.83 10.34 -3.80
CA TYR A 159 8.65 10.45 -2.94
C TYR A 159 8.68 11.74 -2.09
N VAL A 160 9.84 12.10 -1.52
CA VAL A 160 10.01 13.38 -0.83
C VAL A 160 9.71 14.55 -1.76
N ARG A 161 10.19 14.47 -3.00
CA ARG A 161 9.88 15.47 -4.03
C ARG A 161 8.37 15.55 -4.32
N LEU A 162 7.68 14.40 -4.43
CA LEU A 162 6.24 14.35 -4.62
C LEU A 162 5.47 14.97 -3.45
N LEU A 163 5.83 14.67 -2.20
CA LEU A 163 5.20 15.26 -1.02
C LEU A 163 5.26 16.79 -1.06
N ARG A 164 6.43 17.35 -1.39
CA ARG A 164 6.61 18.79 -1.55
C ARG A 164 5.80 19.35 -2.72
N ASP A 165 5.88 18.68 -3.89
CA ASP A 165 5.33 19.23 -5.15
C ASP A 165 3.83 18.99 -5.29
N VAL A 166 3.25 17.99 -4.63
CA VAL A 166 1.79 17.83 -4.49
C VAL A 166 1.24 18.88 -3.55
N ASP A 167 1.93 19.19 -2.47
CA ASP A 167 1.59 20.25 -1.52
C ASP A 167 0.10 20.24 -1.11
N ARG A 168 -0.35 19.08 -0.61
CA ARG A 168 -1.71 18.88 -0.08
C ARG A 168 -1.65 18.14 1.26
N PRO A 169 -2.33 18.63 2.31
CA PRO A 169 -2.37 17.96 3.61
C PRO A 169 -2.92 16.53 3.53
N GLY A 170 -3.79 16.27 2.56
CA GLY A 170 -4.38 14.94 2.31
C GLY A 170 -3.47 13.99 1.52
N PHE A 171 -2.20 14.34 1.22
CA PHE A 171 -1.23 13.46 0.58
C PHE A 171 -0.21 12.95 1.59
N ALA A 172 0.04 11.63 1.60
CA ALA A 172 0.97 10.98 2.50
C ALA A 172 1.66 9.78 1.85
N VAL A 173 2.37 8.98 2.63
CA VAL A 173 3.15 7.84 2.17
C VAL A 173 2.45 6.52 2.52
N HIS A 174 2.26 5.69 1.52
CA HIS A 174 2.10 4.24 1.65
C HIS A 174 3.46 3.62 1.32
N LEU A 175 4.07 2.93 2.28
CA LEU A 175 5.44 2.48 2.15
C LEU A 175 5.52 0.99 1.81
N ASP A 176 6.00 0.68 0.62
CA ASP A 176 6.40 -0.68 0.22
C ASP A 176 7.86 -0.65 -0.23
N ILE A 177 8.77 -0.96 0.69
CA ILE A 177 10.20 -0.94 0.41
C ILE A 177 10.60 -2.10 -0.52
N ALA A 178 9.89 -3.22 -0.50
CA ALA A 178 10.21 -4.38 -1.34
C ALA A 178 10.12 -4.00 -2.82
N ASN A 179 9.17 -3.16 -3.21
CA ASN A 179 9.02 -2.67 -4.58
C ASN A 179 10.21 -1.78 -5.06
N TRP A 180 11.00 -1.25 -4.15
CA TRP A 180 12.25 -0.53 -4.47
C TRP A 180 13.48 -1.42 -4.44
N ILE A 181 13.38 -2.70 -4.08
CA ILE A 181 14.51 -3.65 -4.12
C ILE A 181 14.66 -4.18 -5.56
N HIS A 182 15.15 -3.36 -6.45
CA HIS A 182 15.29 -3.67 -7.88
C HIS A 182 16.74 -3.89 -8.34
N SER A 183 17.66 -4.09 -7.42
CA SER A 183 19.07 -4.40 -7.75
C SER A 183 19.73 -5.23 -6.65
N PRO A 184 20.77 -6.03 -7.00
CA PRO A 184 21.57 -6.76 -6.00
C PRO A 184 22.19 -5.84 -4.94
N ARG A 185 22.59 -4.63 -5.32
CA ARG A 185 23.15 -3.65 -4.38
C ARG A 185 22.13 -3.25 -3.32
N ARG A 186 20.89 -2.96 -3.69
CA ARG A 186 19.82 -2.66 -2.73
C ARG A 186 19.42 -3.88 -1.91
N TYR A 187 19.38 -5.07 -2.54
CA TYR A 187 19.07 -6.32 -1.83
C TYR A 187 20.07 -6.60 -0.71
N PHE A 188 21.38 -6.55 -0.99
CA PHE A 188 22.42 -6.78 0.03
C PHE A 188 22.59 -5.60 1.00
N GLY A 189 22.28 -4.37 0.58
CA GLY A 189 22.29 -3.16 1.42
C GLY A 189 20.91 -2.83 1.99
N TYR A 190 20.08 -3.83 2.22
CA TYR A 190 18.68 -3.62 2.61
C TYR A 190 18.52 -2.83 3.91
N ARG A 191 19.33 -3.11 4.93
CA ARG A 191 19.23 -2.45 6.24
C ARG A 191 19.47 -0.94 6.14
N GLU A 192 20.55 -0.56 5.48
CA GLU A 192 20.90 0.84 5.24
C GLU A 192 19.82 1.55 4.40
N PHE A 193 19.26 0.83 3.42
CA PHE A 193 18.19 1.36 2.58
C PHE A 193 16.87 1.54 3.37
N VAL A 194 16.53 0.61 4.25
CA VAL A 194 15.41 0.75 5.20
C VAL A 194 15.62 1.98 6.06
N ASP A 195 16.79 2.13 6.67
CA ASP A 195 17.10 3.29 7.52
C ASP A 195 16.95 4.62 6.76
N GLU A 196 17.38 4.66 5.51
CA GLU A 196 17.21 5.82 4.63
C GLU A 196 15.74 6.12 4.35
N CYS A 197 14.93 5.11 3.98
CA CYS A 197 13.51 5.26 3.74
C CYS A 197 12.78 5.84 4.98
N PHE A 198 13.03 5.28 6.16
CA PHE A 198 12.40 5.78 7.39
C PHE A 198 12.91 7.16 7.79
N ARG A 199 14.18 7.48 7.56
CA ARG A 199 14.73 8.82 7.80
C ARG A 199 14.06 9.88 6.92
N LEU A 200 13.82 9.55 5.64
CA LEU A 200 13.26 10.49 4.66
C LEU A 200 11.74 10.59 4.75
N LEU A 201 11.05 9.47 4.92
CA LEU A 201 9.61 9.36 4.74
C LEU A 201 8.84 9.10 6.04
N GLY A 202 9.51 8.61 7.10
CA GLY A 202 8.87 8.16 8.34
C GLY A 202 7.77 9.08 8.86
N PRO A 203 7.96 10.40 9.00
CA PRO A 203 6.92 11.31 9.49
C PRO A 203 5.64 11.34 8.64
N SER A 204 5.74 10.95 7.36
CA SER A 204 4.63 10.97 6.40
C SER A 204 4.00 9.60 6.16
N VAL A 205 4.56 8.52 6.72
CA VAL A 205 4.05 7.14 6.53
C VAL A 205 2.73 6.96 7.25
N LYS A 206 1.72 6.46 6.53
CA LYS A 206 0.37 6.17 7.04
C LYS A 206 0.01 4.69 6.98
N SER A 207 0.63 3.93 6.11
CA SER A 207 0.50 2.48 6.04
C SER A 207 1.75 1.86 5.39
N ILE A 208 1.92 0.56 5.61
CA ILE A 208 3.06 -0.21 5.12
C ILE A 208 2.55 -1.52 4.53
N HIS A 209 3.03 -1.87 3.33
CA HIS A 209 3.02 -3.25 2.86
C HIS A 209 4.33 -3.93 3.22
N LEU A 210 4.22 -5.11 3.81
CA LEU A 210 5.35 -5.94 4.20
C LEU A 210 5.45 -7.15 3.27
N LYS A 211 6.54 -7.19 2.52
CA LYS A 211 6.88 -8.26 1.57
C LYS A 211 8.29 -8.76 1.84
N ASP A 212 8.62 -9.92 1.31
CA ASP A 212 9.98 -10.45 1.30
C ASP A 212 10.39 -10.78 -0.13
N VAL A 213 11.69 -10.75 -0.39
CA VAL A 213 12.25 -10.93 -1.72
C VAL A 213 13.44 -11.90 -1.65
N VAL A 214 13.56 -12.75 -2.65
CA VAL A 214 14.72 -13.61 -2.86
C VAL A 214 15.45 -13.20 -4.13
N LEU A 215 16.77 -13.06 -4.03
CA LEU A 215 17.65 -12.90 -5.19
C LEU A 215 18.07 -14.28 -5.69
N GLN A 216 17.64 -14.63 -6.89
CA GLN A 216 18.01 -15.91 -7.55
C GLN A 216 19.32 -15.76 -8.31
N GLY A 217 20.12 -16.84 -8.33
CA GLY A 217 21.45 -16.87 -8.99
C GLY A 217 21.37 -17.03 -10.51
N HIS A 218 20.44 -16.37 -11.17
CA HIS A 218 20.27 -16.40 -12.62
C HIS A 218 20.71 -15.10 -13.27
N LEU A 219 21.34 -15.19 -14.44
CA LEU A 219 21.60 -14.06 -15.31
C LEU A 219 20.32 -13.75 -16.15
N THR A 220 19.85 -12.52 -16.37
CA THR A 220 20.38 -11.34 -15.68
C THR A 220 19.99 -11.31 -14.18
N THR A 221 19.62 -10.17 -13.57
CA THR A 221 19.17 -10.14 -12.18
C THR A 221 17.73 -10.65 -12.07
N HIS A 222 17.48 -11.61 -11.20
CA HIS A 222 16.14 -12.11 -10.88
C HIS A 222 15.85 -11.92 -9.40
N LEU A 223 15.03 -10.93 -9.10
CA LEU A 223 14.47 -10.64 -7.78
C LEU A 223 13.00 -11.06 -7.81
N GLN A 224 12.60 -11.91 -6.88
CA GLN A 224 11.25 -12.46 -6.83
C GLN A 224 10.66 -12.30 -5.43
N GLU A 225 9.40 -11.86 -5.37
CA GLU A 225 8.64 -11.88 -4.13
C GLU A 225 8.49 -13.33 -3.63
N CYS A 226 8.52 -13.47 -2.31
CA CYS A 226 8.34 -14.76 -1.64
C CYS A 226 7.62 -14.56 -0.30
N PRO A 227 7.08 -15.64 0.32
CA PRO A 227 6.46 -15.52 1.62
C PRO A 227 7.40 -14.90 2.66
N CYS A 228 6.88 -14.03 3.52
CA CYS A 228 7.67 -13.34 4.53
C CYS A 228 8.49 -14.32 5.38
N CYS A 229 9.74 -13.94 5.67
CA CYS A 229 10.75 -14.72 6.37
C CYS A 229 11.23 -15.96 5.60
N THR A 230 11.04 -16.04 4.28
CA THR A 230 11.63 -17.08 3.42
C THR A 230 12.59 -16.52 2.38
N GLY A 231 12.66 -15.20 2.23
CA GLY A 231 13.60 -14.48 1.40
C GLY A 231 14.87 -14.09 2.14
N GLY A 232 15.50 -13.02 1.70
CA GLY A 232 16.75 -12.54 2.27
C GLY A 232 16.70 -11.13 2.84
N LEU A 233 15.51 -10.54 2.97
CA LEU A 233 15.38 -9.21 3.56
C LEU A 233 15.36 -9.31 5.10
N ASP A 234 16.04 -8.39 5.79
CA ASP A 234 16.01 -8.31 7.26
C ASP A 234 14.70 -7.68 7.74
N LEU A 235 13.62 -8.48 7.73
CA LEU A 235 12.30 -8.03 8.18
C LEU A 235 12.27 -7.67 9.67
N ALA A 236 13.12 -8.26 10.50
CA ALA A 236 13.22 -7.89 11.91
C ALA A 236 13.74 -6.45 12.06
N HIS A 237 14.70 -6.02 11.24
CA HIS A 237 15.14 -4.64 11.20
C HIS A 237 14.03 -3.71 10.72
N TYR A 238 13.34 -4.09 9.65
CA TYR A 238 12.22 -3.31 9.11
C TYR A 238 11.13 -3.08 10.16
N LEU A 239 10.70 -4.13 10.85
CA LEU A 239 9.66 -4.05 11.89
C LEU A 239 10.10 -3.19 13.08
N ARG A 240 11.38 -3.24 13.48
CA ARG A 240 11.90 -2.30 14.49
C ARG A 240 11.74 -0.85 14.07
N ARG A 241 12.13 -0.53 12.81
CA ARG A 241 11.96 0.84 12.28
C ARG A 241 10.49 1.24 12.19
N ALA A 242 9.61 0.32 11.73
CA ALA A 242 8.18 0.55 11.70
C ALA A 242 7.57 0.79 13.10
N SER A 243 8.12 0.15 14.15
CA SER A 243 7.66 0.36 15.52
C SER A 243 7.99 1.73 16.10
N GLU A 244 8.89 2.49 15.47
CA GLU A 244 9.23 3.87 15.86
C GLU A 244 8.22 4.90 15.31
N LEU A 245 7.33 4.48 14.40
CA LEU A 245 6.23 5.31 13.86
C LEU A 245 5.08 5.43 14.87
N ASP A 246 3.99 6.09 14.45
CA ASP A 246 2.75 6.11 15.21
C ASP A 246 2.33 4.68 15.59
N PRO A 247 1.99 4.40 16.87
CA PRO A 247 1.56 3.08 17.31
C PRO A 247 0.39 2.48 16.53
N ASP A 248 -0.43 3.32 15.92
CA ASP A 248 -1.58 2.89 15.10
C ASP A 248 -1.25 2.75 13.61
N THR A 249 0.02 2.94 13.19
CA THR A 249 0.42 2.70 11.80
C THR A 249 0.22 1.23 11.43
N PRO A 250 -0.63 0.92 10.42
CA PRO A 250 -0.83 -0.44 9.94
C PRO A 250 0.36 -0.94 9.13
N VAL A 251 0.67 -2.22 9.32
CA VAL A 251 1.66 -2.98 8.54
C VAL A 251 0.97 -4.25 8.07
N LEU A 252 0.72 -4.35 6.78
CA LEU A 252 -0.02 -5.45 6.16
C LEU A 252 0.89 -6.34 5.32
N LEU A 253 0.77 -7.65 5.52
CA LEU A 253 1.34 -8.63 4.60
C LEU A 253 0.53 -8.64 3.31
N GLU A 254 1.20 -8.71 2.16
CA GLU A 254 0.59 -8.64 0.84
C GLU A 254 1.18 -9.65 -0.15
N HIS A 255 0.50 -9.83 -1.29
CA HIS A 255 0.92 -10.64 -2.45
C HIS A 255 1.21 -12.12 -2.13
N LEU A 256 0.48 -12.71 -1.20
CA LEU A 256 0.56 -14.14 -0.96
C LEU A 256 -0.53 -14.89 -1.74
N PRO A 257 -0.28 -16.14 -2.15
CA PRO A 257 -1.13 -16.84 -3.12
C PRO A 257 -2.53 -17.18 -2.58
N ASP A 258 -2.65 -17.39 -1.28
CA ASP A 258 -3.90 -17.79 -0.63
C ASP A 258 -3.91 -17.48 0.86
N TYR A 259 -5.07 -17.63 1.49
CA TYR A 259 -5.25 -17.34 2.90
C TYR A 259 -4.32 -18.15 3.81
N GLN A 260 -4.03 -19.42 3.48
CA GLN A 260 -3.13 -20.24 4.30
C GLN A 260 -1.70 -19.70 4.29
N ALA A 261 -1.22 -19.25 3.14
CA ALA A 261 0.09 -18.60 3.02
C ALA A 261 0.18 -17.29 3.84
N TYR A 262 -0.92 -16.52 3.92
CA TYR A 262 -1.00 -15.35 4.81
C TYR A 262 -0.89 -15.77 6.29
N VAL A 263 -1.63 -16.79 6.73
CA VAL A 263 -1.59 -17.29 8.11
C VAL A 263 -0.18 -17.72 8.50
N GLU A 264 0.48 -18.51 7.64
CA GLU A 264 1.84 -19.00 7.88
C GLU A 264 2.87 -17.87 7.90
N SER A 265 2.78 -16.92 6.95
CA SER A 265 3.68 -15.77 6.89
C SER A 265 3.49 -14.84 8.09
N LEU A 266 2.24 -14.58 8.48
CA LEU A 266 1.94 -13.77 9.65
C LEU A 266 2.51 -14.40 10.93
N ALA A 267 2.37 -15.71 11.11
CA ALA A 267 2.95 -16.40 12.27
C ALA A 267 4.48 -16.24 12.33
N ARG A 268 5.18 -16.33 11.18
CA ARG A 268 6.63 -16.09 11.11
C ARG A 268 6.98 -14.64 11.44
N VAL A 269 6.21 -13.68 10.93
CA VAL A 269 6.43 -12.24 11.18
C VAL A 269 6.16 -11.90 12.65
N CYS A 270 5.11 -12.43 13.26
CA CYS A 270 4.83 -12.24 14.69
C CYS A 270 5.95 -12.75 15.59
N ALA A 271 6.69 -13.77 15.18
CA ALA A 271 7.84 -14.29 15.92
C ALA A 271 9.07 -13.36 15.89
N LEU A 272 9.07 -12.32 15.06
CA LEU A 272 10.13 -11.29 14.99
C LEU A 272 9.84 -10.09 15.90
N CYS A 273 8.59 -9.93 16.38
CA CYS A 273 8.12 -8.85 17.26
C CYS A 273 8.15 -9.30 18.72
#